data_742d6588bca62b71b26221f4e21282e8
#
_entry.id   742d6588bca62b71b26221f4e21282e8
#
_cell.length_a   1.000
_cell.length_b   1.000
_cell.length_c   1.000
_cell.angle_alpha   90.00
_cell.angle_beta   90.00
_cell.angle_gamma   90.00
#
_symmetry.space_group_name_H-M   'P 1'
#
loop_
_entity.id
_entity.type
_entity.pdbx_description
1 polymer ?
#
loop_
_entity_poly.entity_id
_entity_poly.type
_entity_poly.pdbx_seq_one_letter_code
_entity_poly.pdbx_strand_id
1 'polypeptide(L)'
;MAGARLRLLFPFPSRAREAVVAAGAAKKGVSMIQKNWQELIKPKKLEIIPSEDGKRHATMVAEPLERGFGQTLGNSLRRILLSSLQGAAVTGVHIDGVLHEFSSIPGVREDVTDIILNIKDIAIKMQTDGPKRMVCKKTGPGPVLAGDIQVTGDIQVLNPGLVICTLDEGAEIRFEFTINNGKGYVPADRNRSEDAPIGLMPIDALYSPVKRVSYKVENTREGQVLDYDKLTLTVETNGAITAEDAVALAARILQDQLNVFVNFEEPRKEEAAPSIPELAFNPALLKKVDELELSVRSANCLKNDNIVYIGDLIQKSEGEMLRTPNFGRKSLNEIKEVLAQMGLHLGMEVNGWPPENIEELAKRFEEHY
;
A
#
# COMPACT_ATOMS: atom_id res chain seq x y z
N MET A 1 -38.56 -57.71 -22.65
CA MET A 1 -37.41 -58.21 -23.42
C MET A 1 -36.16 -57.69 -22.81
N ALA A 2 -35.25 -58.52 -22.39
CA ALA A 2 -34.10 -58.35 -21.55
C ALA A 2 -32.97 -57.59 -22.25
N GLY A 3 -32.36 -56.66 -21.53
CA GLY A 3 -31.09 -55.97 -21.87
C GLY A 3 -30.09 -56.19 -20.80
N ALA A 4 -29.14 -57.06 -21.00
CA ALA A 4 -28.12 -57.51 -20.08
C ALA A 4 -27.07 -56.40 -19.76
N ARG A 5 -26.81 -56.18 -18.50
CA ARG A 5 -25.68 -55.39 -18.02
C ARG A 5 -24.44 -56.27 -17.94
N LEU A 6 -23.46 -55.98 -18.79
CA LEU A 6 -22.13 -56.57 -18.72
C LEU A 6 -21.27 -55.79 -17.70
N ARG A 7 -20.95 -56.39 -16.55
CA ARG A 7 -19.92 -55.91 -15.62
C ARG A 7 -18.58 -56.51 -16.06
N LEU A 8 -17.66 -55.66 -16.51
CA LEU A 8 -16.28 -56.06 -16.70
C LEU A 8 -15.51 -55.72 -15.39
N LEU A 9 -15.15 -56.75 -14.67
CA LEU A 9 -14.17 -56.73 -13.57
C LEU A 9 -12.78 -56.80 -14.20
N PHE A 10 -11.98 -55.76 -14.02
CA PHE A 10 -10.52 -55.81 -14.21
C PHE A 10 -9.81 -55.75 -12.86
N PRO A 11 -8.88 -56.68 -12.57
CA PRO A 11 -8.08 -56.61 -11.38
C PRO A 11 -6.94 -55.62 -11.55
N PHE A 12 -6.81 -54.66 -10.63
CA PHE A 12 -5.67 -53.76 -10.53
C PHE A 12 -4.44 -54.51 -10.01
N PRO A 13 -3.26 -54.41 -10.67
CA PRO A 13 -2.02 -54.93 -10.13
C PRO A 13 -1.47 -54.03 -9.02
N SER A 14 -1.00 -54.68 -7.95
CA SER A 14 -0.44 -54.18 -6.70
C SER A 14 0.96 -53.53 -6.88
N ARG A 15 1.13 -52.53 -7.71
CA ARG A 15 2.38 -51.77 -7.88
C ARG A 15 2.30 -50.29 -7.47
N ALA A 16 1.28 -49.93 -6.69
CA ALA A 16 1.09 -48.52 -6.26
C ALA A 16 1.76 -48.16 -4.91
N ARG A 17 2.53 -49.06 -4.29
CA ARG A 17 3.17 -48.78 -2.98
C ARG A 17 4.65 -48.41 -3.04
N GLU A 18 5.33 -48.65 -4.15
CA GLU A 18 6.76 -48.26 -4.27
C GLU A 18 7.02 -46.91 -4.93
N ALA A 19 5.98 -46.29 -5.53
CA ALA A 19 6.11 -44.96 -6.16
C ALA A 19 5.93 -43.78 -5.20
N VAL A 20 5.54 -44.01 -3.94
CA VAL A 20 5.27 -42.93 -2.96
C VAL A 20 6.51 -42.58 -2.11
N VAL A 21 7.53 -43.44 -2.11
CA VAL A 21 8.76 -43.20 -1.30
C VAL A 21 9.88 -42.50 -2.13
N ALA A 22 9.78 -42.47 -3.47
CA ALA A 22 10.77 -41.81 -4.32
C ALA A 22 10.42 -40.35 -4.66
N ALA A 23 9.28 -39.81 -4.19
CA ALA A 23 8.86 -38.42 -4.44
C ALA A 23 9.41 -37.42 -3.40
N GLY A 24 10.25 -37.85 -2.48
CA GLY A 24 10.73 -37.04 -1.35
C GLY A 24 12.14 -36.49 -1.52
N ALA A 25 12.58 -36.03 -2.69
CA ALA A 25 13.80 -35.18 -2.82
C ALA A 25 14.03 -34.65 -4.25
N ALA A 26 13.00 -34.36 -5.01
CA ALA A 26 13.19 -33.45 -6.12
C ALA A 26 13.03 -32.02 -5.60
N LYS A 27 14.12 -31.35 -5.23
CA LYS A 27 14.18 -29.88 -5.26
C LYS A 27 13.71 -29.50 -6.64
N LYS A 28 12.47 -29.03 -6.78
CA LYS A 28 11.93 -28.46 -8.02
C LYS A 28 12.86 -27.32 -8.38
N GLY A 29 13.83 -27.58 -9.26
CA GLY A 29 14.61 -26.53 -9.87
C GLY A 29 13.62 -25.61 -10.55
N VAL A 30 13.46 -24.38 -10.06
CA VAL A 30 12.64 -23.36 -10.69
C VAL A 30 13.14 -23.25 -12.12
N SER A 31 12.27 -23.54 -13.11
CA SER A 31 12.64 -23.52 -14.54
C SER A 31 13.21 -22.15 -14.90
N MET A 32 14.20 -22.07 -15.81
CA MET A 32 14.78 -20.79 -16.27
C MET A 32 13.69 -19.82 -16.74
N ILE A 33 12.63 -20.32 -17.37
CA ILE A 33 11.49 -19.51 -17.83
C ILE A 33 10.74 -18.87 -16.64
N GLN A 34 10.61 -19.56 -15.50
CA GLN A 34 9.95 -19.04 -14.30
C GLN A 34 10.74 -17.94 -13.58
N LYS A 35 12.04 -17.82 -13.84
CA LYS A 35 12.91 -16.77 -13.28
C LYS A 35 13.10 -15.56 -14.19
N ASN A 36 12.63 -15.63 -15.43
CA ASN A 36 12.87 -14.59 -16.44
C ASN A 36 12.47 -13.18 -15.96
N TRP A 37 11.35 -13.05 -15.26
CA TRP A 37 10.86 -11.77 -14.74
C TRP A 37 11.76 -11.17 -13.63
N GLN A 38 12.59 -11.99 -12.95
CA GLN A 38 13.51 -11.54 -11.92
C GLN A 38 14.77 -10.89 -12.49
N GLU A 39 15.18 -11.29 -13.71
CA GLU A 39 16.36 -10.81 -14.40
C GLU A 39 16.14 -9.48 -15.13
N LEU A 40 14.85 -9.10 -15.33
CA LEU A 40 14.52 -7.83 -15.97
C LEU A 40 14.99 -6.64 -15.12
N ILE A 41 15.57 -5.66 -15.79
CA ILE A 41 16.01 -4.41 -15.15
C ILE A 41 14.76 -3.66 -14.63
N LYS A 42 14.88 -3.18 -13.41
CA LYS A 42 13.83 -2.38 -12.74
C LYS A 42 14.44 -1.05 -12.31
N PRO A 43 13.69 0.05 -12.44
CA PRO A 43 14.16 1.34 -11.94
C PRO A 43 14.38 1.26 -10.43
N LYS A 44 15.52 1.72 -9.97
CA LYS A 44 15.88 1.73 -8.54
C LYS A 44 15.11 2.78 -7.76
N LYS A 45 14.77 3.89 -8.41
CA LYS A 45 14.08 5.04 -7.82
C LYS A 45 13.23 5.74 -8.87
N LEU A 46 12.07 6.20 -8.47
CA LEU A 46 11.26 7.15 -9.24
C LEU A 46 11.76 8.56 -8.87
N GLU A 47 12.23 9.31 -9.86
CA GLU A 47 12.58 10.71 -9.67
C GLU A 47 11.34 11.57 -9.88
N ILE A 48 10.99 12.38 -8.89
CA ILE A 48 9.83 13.27 -8.92
C ILE A 48 10.34 14.69 -8.98
N ILE A 49 9.98 15.39 -10.05
CA ILE A 49 10.33 16.80 -10.27
C ILE A 49 9.05 17.60 -10.05
N PRO A 50 8.86 18.23 -8.88
CA PRO A 50 7.72 19.07 -8.62
C PRO A 50 7.82 20.36 -9.47
N SER A 51 6.69 20.85 -9.97
CA SER A 51 6.59 22.17 -10.58
C SER A 51 6.39 23.24 -9.52
N GLU A 52 6.48 24.53 -9.90
CA GLU A 52 6.27 25.68 -9.01
C GLU A 52 4.93 25.64 -8.27
N ASP A 53 3.89 25.09 -8.86
CA ASP A 53 2.58 24.81 -8.23
C ASP A 53 2.53 23.59 -7.30
N GLY A 54 3.68 23.05 -6.96
CA GLY A 54 4.07 22.06 -5.92
C GLY A 54 3.17 20.85 -5.66
N LYS A 55 1.85 20.91 -5.91
CA LYS A 55 0.90 19.84 -5.61
C LYS A 55 0.03 19.42 -6.79
N ARG A 56 -0.22 20.33 -7.73
CA ARG A 56 -1.14 20.10 -8.86
C ARG A 56 -0.43 19.54 -10.09
N HIS A 57 0.84 19.82 -10.25
CA HIS A 57 1.62 19.43 -11.40
C HIS A 57 2.94 18.79 -10.98
N ALA A 58 3.24 17.61 -11.48
CA ALA A 58 4.53 16.94 -11.28
C ALA A 58 4.95 16.18 -12.53
N THR A 59 6.27 16.12 -12.74
CA THR A 59 6.90 15.28 -13.74
C THR A 59 7.65 14.17 -13.03
N MET A 60 7.37 12.93 -13.42
CA MET A 60 7.98 11.73 -12.85
C MET A 60 8.83 11.05 -13.89
N VAL A 61 10.04 10.69 -13.52
CA VAL A 61 11.01 10.03 -14.39
C VAL A 61 11.32 8.66 -13.82
N ALA A 62 11.10 7.63 -14.64
CA ALA A 62 11.43 6.25 -14.33
C ALA A 62 12.50 5.75 -15.32
N GLU A 63 13.70 5.49 -14.84
CA GLU A 63 14.83 4.95 -15.59
C GLU A 63 15.76 4.12 -14.71
N PRO A 64 16.45 3.09 -15.24
CA PRO A 64 16.22 2.46 -16.53
C PRO A 64 15.03 1.50 -16.51
N LEU A 65 14.33 1.37 -17.64
CA LEU A 65 13.29 0.37 -17.87
C LEU A 65 13.76 -0.54 -19.01
N GLU A 66 13.34 -1.81 -18.99
CA GLU A 66 13.56 -2.72 -20.10
C GLU A 66 12.89 -2.17 -21.37
N ARG A 67 13.49 -2.44 -22.54
CA ARG A 67 13.04 -1.95 -23.83
C ARG A 67 11.57 -2.29 -24.08
N GLY A 68 10.77 -1.27 -24.44
CA GLY A 68 9.34 -1.37 -24.70
C GLY A 68 8.45 -1.17 -23.45
N PHE A 69 9.01 -1.30 -22.23
CA PHE A 69 8.22 -1.09 -21.01
C PHE A 69 7.86 0.37 -20.78
N GLY A 70 8.67 1.31 -21.26
CA GLY A 70 8.35 2.73 -21.20
C GLY A 70 7.02 3.04 -21.88
N GLN A 71 6.78 2.51 -23.09
CA GLN A 71 5.55 2.67 -23.84
C GLN A 71 4.37 1.95 -23.15
N THR A 72 4.58 0.70 -22.70
CA THR A 72 3.54 -0.11 -22.05
C THR A 72 3.06 0.53 -20.76
N LEU A 73 3.97 0.91 -19.88
CA LEU A 73 3.64 1.52 -18.59
C LEU A 73 3.08 2.93 -18.77
N GLY A 74 3.69 3.75 -19.64
CA GLY A 74 3.25 5.12 -19.90
C GLY A 74 1.81 5.16 -20.41
N ASN A 75 1.46 4.32 -21.40
CA ASN A 75 0.10 4.25 -21.93
C ASN A 75 -0.90 3.69 -20.88
N SER A 76 -0.53 2.63 -20.17
CA SER A 76 -1.41 2.03 -19.17
C SER A 76 -1.71 2.99 -18.01
N LEU A 77 -0.68 3.63 -17.46
CA LEU A 77 -0.83 4.62 -16.39
C LEU A 77 -1.65 5.83 -16.85
N ARG A 78 -1.38 6.36 -18.06
CA ARG A 78 -2.14 7.47 -18.61
C ARG A 78 -3.64 7.14 -18.69
N ARG A 79 -4.00 5.96 -19.19
CA ARG A 79 -5.39 5.54 -19.31
C ARG A 79 -6.08 5.44 -17.95
N ILE A 80 -5.43 4.82 -16.97
CA ILE A 80 -5.97 4.64 -15.62
C ILE A 80 -6.11 5.97 -14.89
N LEU A 81 -5.11 6.85 -15.01
CA LEU A 81 -5.15 8.21 -14.44
C LEU A 81 -6.35 9.01 -14.91
N LEU A 82 -6.70 8.91 -16.19
CA LEU A 82 -7.80 9.69 -16.78
C LEU A 82 -9.18 9.06 -16.55
N SER A 83 -9.28 7.73 -16.37
CA SER A 83 -10.57 7.01 -16.37
C SER A 83 -10.97 6.40 -15.05
N SER A 84 -10.01 6.04 -14.18
CA SER A 84 -10.30 5.12 -13.07
C SER A 84 -10.18 5.74 -11.69
N LEU A 85 -9.59 6.91 -11.57
CA LEU A 85 -9.49 7.62 -10.30
C LEU A 85 -10.84 8.21 -9.90
N GLN A 86 -11.15 8.10 -8.61
CA GLN A 86 -12.36 8.63 -8.02
C GLN A 86 -12.19 10.12 -7.71
N GLY A 87 -13.26 10.89 -7.92
CA GLY A 87 -13.33 12.29 -7.53
C GLY A 87 -14.77 12.73 -7.28
N ALA A 88 -14.95 14.02 -7.02
CA ALA A 88 -16.25 14.63 -6.80
C ALA A 88 -16.55 15.68 -7.89
N ALA A 89 -17.81 15.74 -8.31
CA ALA A 89 -18.26 16.71 -9.30
C ALA A 89 -19.70 17.14 -9.03
N VAL A 90 -20.09 18.29 -9.58
CA VAL A 90 -21.49 18.75 -9.60
C VAL A 90 -22.26 17.91 -10.63
N THR A 91 -23.34 17.28 -10.20
CA THR A 91 -24.20 16.42 -11.03
C THR A 91 -25.50 17.08 -11.44
N GLY A 92 -25.88 18.16 -10.74
CA GLY A 92 -27.08 18.91 -11.04
C GLY A 92 -27.06 20.28 -10.38
N VAL A 93 -27.77 21.22 -10.98
CA VAL A 93 -27.98 22.56 -10.46
C VAL A 93 -29.45 22.95 -10.54
N HIS A 94 -29.92 23.60 -9.52
CA HIS A 94 -31.22 24.28 -9.50
C HIS A 94 -30.96 25.78 -9.31
N ILE A 95 -31.54 26.59 -10.16
CA ILE A 95 -31.43 28.06 -10.13
C ILE A 95 -32.82 28.61 -9.93
N ASP A 96 -33.00 29.47 -8.93
CA ASP A 96 -34.29 30.03 -8.63
C ASP A 96 -34.83 30.86 -9.86
N GLY A 97 -36.07 30.56 -10.26
CA GLY A 97 -36.69 31.21 -11.40
C GLY A 97 -36.33 30.69 -12.80
N VAL A 98 -35.50 29.63 -12.87
CA VAL A 98 -35.06 29.00 -14.12
C VAL A 98 -35.57 27.56 -14.21
N LEU A 99 -36.22 27.22 -15.36
CA LEU A 99 -36.79 25.87 -15.55
C LEU A 99 -35.98 24.99 -16.49
N HIS A 100 -35.16 25.58 -17.37
CA HIS A 100 -34.34 24.87 -18.35
C HIS A 100 -33.07 25.65 -18.73
N GLU A 101 -32.09 24.94 -19.27
CA GLU A 101 -30.75 25.47 -19.61
C GLU A 101 -30.71 26.54 -20.72
N PHE A 102 -31.73 26.61 -21.55
CA PHE A 102 -31.81 27.57 -22.67
C PHE A 102 -32.56 28.86 -22.28
N SER A 103 -32.50 29.24 -21.03
CA SER A 103 -33.10 30.50 -20.57
C SER A 103 -32.04 31.54 -20.21
N SER A 104 -32.44 32.81 -20.16
CA SER A 104 -31.64 33.92 -19.65
C SER A 104 -32.22 34.39 -18.32
N ILE A 105 -31.37 34.90 -17.44
CA ILE A 105 -31.74 35.39 -16.12
C ILE A 105 -31.68 36.92 -16.13
N PRO A 106 -32.74 37.64 -15.81
CA PRO A 106 -32.72 39.10 -15.75
C PRO A 106 -31.66 39.60 -14.77
N GLY A 107 -30.82 40.53 -15.20
CA GLY A 107 -29.74 41.08 -14.37
C GLY A 107 -28.49 40.18 -14.23
N VAL A 108 -28.37 39.13 -15.01
CA VAL A 108 -27.17 38.32 -15.15
C VAL A 108 -26.66 38.42 -16.55
N ARG A 109 -25.35 38.58 -16.72
CA ARG A 109 -24.73 38.81 -18.03
C ARG A 109 -24.60 37.55 -18.85
N GLU A 110 -24.27 36.45 -18.20
CA GLU A 110 -24.08 35.13 -18.82
C GLU A 110 -25.42 34.41 -18.97
N ASP A 111 -25.58 33.66 -20.04
CA ASP A 111 -26.71 32.74 -20.20
C ASP A 111 -26.58 31.53 -19.31
N VAL A 112 -27.70 30.84 -18.99
CA VAL A 112 -27.71 29.66 -18.15
C VAL A 112 -26.78 28.58 -18.67
N THR A 113 -26.63 28.44 -20.00
CA THR A 113 -25.70 27.49 -20.60
C THR A 113 -24.25 27.79 -20.24
N ASP A 114 -23.85 29.10 -20.31
CA ASP A 114 -22.50 29.52 -19.93
C ASP A 114 -22.25 29.31 -18.43
N ILE A 115 -23.27 29.60 -17.60
CA ILE A 115 -23.23 29.33 -16.14
C ILE A 115 -23.00 27.85 -15.88
N ILE A 116 -23.69 26.94 -16.57
CA ILE A 116 -23.51 25.49 -16.44
C ILE A 116 -22.08 25.08 -16.85
N LEU A 117 -21.53 25.65 -17.92
CA LEU A 117 -20.15 25.38 -18.34
C LEU A 117 -19.15 25.82 -17.25
N ASN A 118 -19.36 27.01 -16.66
CA ASN A 118 -18.50 27.46 -15.54
C ASN A 118 -18.64 26.57 -14.30
N ILE A 119 -19.85 26.08 -14.00
CA ILE A 119 -20.10 25.16 -12.88
C ILE A 119 -19.34 23.84 -13.03
N LYS A 120 -19.20 23.29 -14.26
CA LYS A 120 -18.43 22.08 -14.53
C LYS A 120 -16.97 22.21 -14.16
N ASP A 121 -16.41 23.40 -14.23
CA ASP A 121 -15.01 23.68 -13.92
C ASP A 121 -14.74 23.85 -12.41
N ILE A 122 -15.78 23.80 -11.57
CA ILE A 122 -15.61 23.87 -10.11
C ILE A 122 -14.88 22.62 -9.62
N ALA A 123 -13.68 22.81 -9.07
CA ALA A 123 -12.89 21.73 -8.49
C ALA A 123 -13.31 21.49 -7.05
N ILE A 124 -13.84 20.30 -6.77
CA ILE A 124 -14.39 19.92 -5.47
C ILE A 124 -13.60 18.76 -4.89
N LYS A 125 -13.33 18.84 -3.59
CA LYS A 125 -12.85 17.72 -2.79
C LYS A 125 -13.93 17.37 -1.76
N MET A 126 -14.33 16.10 -1.73
CA MET A 126 -15.34 15.57 -0.81
C MET A 126 -14.72 14.43 0.00
N GLN A 127 -14.97 14.41 1.32
CA GLN A 127 -14.38 13.40 2.22
C GLN A 127 -15.35 12.25 2.51
N THR A 128 -16.65 12.45 2.30
CA THR A 128 -17.69 11.45 2.56
C THR A 128 -18.37 11.03 1.26
N ASP A 129 -18.82 9.78 1.20
CA ASP A 129 -19.54 9.25 0.04
C ASP A 129 -21.04 9.66 0.07
N GLY A 130 -21.62 9.70 -1.13
CA GLY A 130 -23.03 9.95 -1.36
C GLY A 130 -23.36 11.38 -1.80
N PRO A 131 -24.60 11.62 -2.25
CA PRO A 131 -25.03 12.92 -2.76
C PRO A 131 -25.08 13.96 -1.64
N LYS A 132 -24.51 15.12 -1.91
CA LYS A 132 -24.52 16.30 -1.01
C LYS A 132 -25.10 17.51 -1.73
N ARG A 133 -25.58 18.48 -0.97
CA ARG A 133 -26.09 19.75 -1.49
C ARG A 133 -25.22 20.90 -1.01
N MET A 134 -24.97 21.86 -1.90
CA MET A 134 -24.35 23.15 -1.60
C MET A 134 -25.28 24.25 -2.07
N VAL A 135 -25.23 25.41 -1.44
CA VAL A 135 -26.03 26.57 -1.76
C VAL A 135 -25.13 27.78 -1.97
N CYS A 136 -25.40 28.55 -3.01
CA CYS A 136 -24.78 29.86 -3.20
C CYS A 136 -25.91 30.89 -3.32
N LYS A 137 -25.86 31.94 -2.50
CA LYS A 137 -26.77 33.07 -2.58
C LYS A 137 -25.95 34.35 -2.62
N LYS A 138 -26.17 35.17 -3.66
CA LYS A 138 -25.50 36.46 -3.80
C LYS A 138 -26.37 37.51 -4.42
N THR A 139 -26.20 38.75 -3.94
CA THR A 139 -26.86 39.95 -4.43
C THR A 139 -25.82 40.82 -5.09
N GLY A 140 -26.10 41.32 -6.32
CA GLY A 140 -25.20 42.16 -7.12
C GLY A 140 -25.04 43.59 -6.62
N PRO A 141 -24.21 44.40 -7.26
CA PRO A 141 -23.48 44.08 -8.50
C PRO A 141 -22.14 43.39 -8.26
N GLY A 142 -21.69 42.55 -9.23
CA GLY A 142 -20.37 41.94 -9.20
C GLY A 142 -20.32 40.48 -9.59
N PRO A 143 -19.13 39.88 -9.68
CA PRO A 143 -18.97 38.47 -10.02
C PRO A 143 -19.40 37.55 -8.86
N VAL A 144 -20.09 36.47 -9.18
CA VAL A 144 -20.35 35.34 -8.28
C VAL A 144 -19.19 34.35 -8.41
N LEU A 145 -18.48 34.14 -7.34
CA LEU A 145 -17.31 33.27 -7.33
C LEU A 145 -17.65 31.89 -6.75
N ALA A 146 -16.88 30.88 -7.15
CA ALA A 146 -16.97 29.55 -6.56
C ALA A 146 -16.66 29.56 -5.05
N GLY A 147 -15.93 30.56 -4.55
CA GLY A 147 -15.69 30.78 -3.13
C GLY A 147 -16.89 31.30 -2.34
N ASP A 148 -17.93 31.85 -3.02
CA ASP A 148 -19.17 32.31 -2.38
C ASP A 148 -20.11 31.11 -2.04
N ILE A 149 -19.78 29.91 -2.49
CA ILE A 149 -20.57 28.71 -2.24
C ILE A 149 -20.48 28.33 -0.76
N GLN A 150 -21.63 28.21 -0.10
CA GLN A 150 -21.74 27.73 1.26
C GLN A 150 -21.52 26.21 1.26
N VAL A 151 -20.40 25.77 1.80
CA VAL A 151 -20.03 24.35 1.89
C VAL A 151 -20.19 23.82 3.31
N THR A 152 -20.56 22.55 3.43
CA THR A 152 -20.47 21.83 4.72
C THR A 152 -19.02 21.41 4.97
N GLY A 153 -18.64 21.13 6.23
CA GLY A 153 -17.27 20.84 6.62
C GLY A 153 -16.59 19.66 5.87
N ASP A 154 -17.39 18.81 5.23
CA ASP A 154 -16.92 17.64 4.45
C ASP A 154 -16.54 17.97 3.01
N ILE A 155 -16.82 19.20 2.56
CA ILE A 155 -16.65 19.63 1.18
C ILE A 155 -15.71 20.83 1.14
N GLN A 156 -14.79 20.81 0.20
CA GLN A 156 -13.86 21.91 -0.04
C GLN A 156 -13.87 22.29 -1.53
N VAL A 157 -14.05 23.58 -1.82
CA VAL A 157 -13.86 24.17 -3.16
C VAL A 157 -12.38 24.54 -3.30
N LEU A 158 -11.72 24.01 -4.34
CA LEU A 158 -10.26 24.12 -4.53
C LEU A 158 -9.85 25.28 -5.42
N ASN A 159 -10.80 25.83 -6.18
CA ASN A 159 -10.63 26.98 -7.07
C ASN A 159 -11.61 28.12 -6.73
N PRO A 160 -11.52 28.75 -5.54
CA PRO A 160 -12.49 29.73 -5.07
C PRO A 160 -12.56 30.99 -5.94
N GLY A 161 -11.52 31.27 -6.74
CA GLY A 161 -11.47 32.42 -7.64
C GLY A 161 -12.19 32.22 -8.98
N LEU A 162 -12.78 31.04 -9.25
CA LEU A 162 -13.51 30.78 -10.48
C LEU A 162 -14.79 31.62 -10.50
N VAL A 163 -15.01 32.39 -11.59
CA VAL A 163 -16.24 33.16 -11.81
C VAL A 163 -17.33 32.23 -12.36
N ILE A 164 -18.47 32.17 -11.70
CA ILE A 164 -19.65 31.39 -12.12
C ILE A 164 -20.51 32.25 -13.06
N CYS A 165 -20.86 33.47 -12.61
CA CYS A 165 -21.58 34.45 -13.38
C CYS A 165 -21.34 35.86 -12.84
N THR A 166 -21.83 36.88 -13.55
CA THR A 166 -21.71 38.31 -13.18
C THR A 166 -23.10 38.93 -13.04
N LEU A 167 -23.36 39.54 -11.89
CA LEU A 167 -24.62 40.19 -11.58
C LEU A 167 -24.55 41.68 -11.84
N ASP A 168 -25.64 42.23 -12.37
CA ASP A 168 -25.85 43.68 -12.50
C ASP A 168 -26.44 44.27 -11.21
N GLU A 169 -26.63 45.59 -11.15
CA GLU A 169 -27.20 46.27 -9.96
C GLU A 169 -28.62 45.79 -9.65
N GLY A 170 -28.84 45.39 -8.40
CA GLY A 170 -30.16 44.96 -7.91
C GLY A 170 -30.52 43.50 -8.27
N ALA A 171 -29.66 42.77 -9.00
CA ALA A 171 -29.90 41.37 -9.28
C ALA A 171 -29.60 40.49 -8.05
N GLU A 172 -30.42 39.48 -7.80
CA GLU A 172 -30.19 38.44 -6.80
C GLU A 172 -30.24 37.09 -7.51
N ILE A 173 -29.33 36.20 -7.13
CA ILE A 173 -29.29 34.83 -7.63
C ILE A 173 -29.08 33.83 -6.49
N ARG A 174 -29.77 32.69 -6.62
CA ARG A 174 -29.61 31.55 -5.71
C ARG A 174 -29.41 30.29 -6.55
N PHE A 175 -28.31 29.57 -6.23
CA PHE A 175 -27.98 28.27 -6.77
C PHE A 175 -28.09 27.20 -5.69
N GLU A 176 -28.66 26.06 -6.04
CA GLU A 176 -28.54 24.83 -5.26
C GLU A 176 -27.81 23.78 -6.13
N PHE A 177 -26.62 23.37 -5.69
CA PHE A 177 -25.81 22.39 -6.37
C PHE A 177 -25.99 21.01 -5.75
N THR A 178 -26.18 20.00 -6.58
CA THR A 178 -26.10 18.59 -6.16
C THR A 178 -24.73 18.06 -6.57
N ILE A 179 -23.99 17.49 -5.61
CA ILE A 179 -22.65 16.96 -5.82
C ILE A 179 -22.67 15.47 -5.52
N ASN A 180 -21.87 14.71 -6.26
CA ASN A 180 -21.68 13.29 -5.99
C ASN A 180 -20.23 12.86 -6.24
N ASN A 181 -19.86 11.69 -5.69
CA ASN A 181 -18.61 11.00 -5.98
C ASN A 181 -18.81 10.03 -7.13
N GLY A 182 -17.78 9.90 -7.96
CA GLY A 182 -17.82 8.96 -9.08
C GLY A 182 -16.45 8.78 -9.71
N LYS A 183 -16.43 8.12 -10.88
CA LYS A 183 -15.22 7.85 -11.67
C LYS A 183 -15.43 8.24 -13.11
N GLY A 184 -14.38 8.78 -13.72
CA GLY A 184 -14.37 9.13 -15.15
C GLY A 184 -15.40 10.21 -15.49
N TYR A 185 -16.11 10.01 -16.61
CA TYR A 185 -17.12 10.94 -17.15
C TYR A 185 -18.50 10.27 -17.14
N VAL A 186 -19.49 10.98 -16.61
CA VAL A 186 -20.90 10.56 -16.61
C VAL A 186 -21.74 11.64 -17.29
N PRO A 187 -22.42 11.31 -18.41
CA PRO A 187 -23.29 12.26 -19.10
C PRO A 187 -24.50 12.65 -18.27
N ALA A 188 -25.05 13.85 -18.53
CA ALA A 188 -26.19 14.44 -17.81
C ALA A 188 -27.43 13.53 -17.77
N ASP A 189 -27.71 12.81 -18.84
CA ASP A 189 -28.85 11.90 -18.92
C ASP A 189 -28.82 10.80 -17.84
N ARG A 190 -27.62 10.35 -17.45
CA ARG A 190 -27.45 9.35 -16.36
C ARG A 190 -27.54 9.96 -14.97
N ASN A 191 -27.31 11.27 -14.85
CA ASN A 191 -27.45 12.00 -13.60
C ASN A 191 -28.90 12.44 -13.32
N ARG A 192 -29.79 12.25 -14.30
CA ARG A 192 -31.21 12.55 -14.16
C ARG A 192 -31.89 11.51 -13.30
N SER A 193 -32.40 11.90 -12.12
CA SER A 193 -33.25 11.05 -11.28
C SER A 193 -34.69 11.10 -11.81
N GLU A 194 -35.42 9.97 -11.77
CA GLU A 194 -36.85 9.91 -12.11
C GLU A 194 -37.69 10.79 -11.18
N ASP A 195 -37.26 10.95 -9.91
CA ASP A 195 -37.93 11.77 -8.88
C ASP A 195 -37.32 13.18 -8.78
N ALA A 196 -36.62 13.68 -9.82
CA ALA A 196 -35.98 15.00 -9.77
C ALA A 196 -37.02 16.10 -9.63
N PRO A 197 -36.83 17.09 -8.73
CA PRO A 197 -37.71 18.23 -8.61
C PRO A 197 -37.73 19.05 -9.90
N ILE A 198 -38.89 19.69 -10.17
CA ILE A 198 -39.04 20.57 -11.34
C ILE A 198 -38.01 21.71 -11.25
N GLY A 199 -37.29 21.97 -12.36
CA GLY A 199 -36.25 23.00 -12.40
C GLY A 199 -34.82 22.53 -12.02
N LEU A 200 -34.66 21.26 -11.59
CA LEU A 200 -33.33 20.68 -11.44
C LEU A 200 -32.76 20.34 -12.83
N MET A 201 -31.69 21.02 -13.22
CA MET A 201 -30.97 20.80 -14.46
C MET A 201 -29.84 19.80 -14.21
N PRO A 202 -29.87 18.61 -14.82
CA PRO A 202 -28.78 17.63 -14.69
C PRO A 202 -27.56 18.15 -15.46
N ILE A 203 -26.38 17.97 -14.89
CA ILE A 203 -25.10 18.36 -15.48
C ILE A 203 -24.27 17.10 -15.71
N ASP A 204 -23.54 17.06 -16.84
CA ASP A 204 -22.54 16.03 -17.05
C ASP A 204 -21.38 16.22 -16.08
N ALA A 205 -21.01 15.14 -15.41
CA ALA A 205 -20.03 15.16 -14.34
C ALA A 205 -18.68 14.60 -14.82
N LEU A 206 -17.63 15.39 -14.70
CA LEU A 206 -16.25 14.97 -14.88
C LEU A 206 -15.64 14.72 -13.48
N TYR A 207 -15.68 13.47 -13.06
CA TYR A 207 -15.21 13.09 -11.73
C TYR A 207 -13.69 12.98 -11.63
N SER A 208 -12.99 12.75 -12.76
CA SER A 208 -11.54 12.57 -12.73
C SER A 208 -10.83 13.77 -12.09
N PRO A 209 -10.04 13.55 -11.02
CA PRO A 209 -9.25 14.62 -10.43
C PRO A 209 -8.03 14.99 -11.29
N VAL A 210 -7.72 14.19 -12.31
CA VAL A 210 -6.61 14.39 -13.22
C VAL A 210 -7.11 15.11 -14.47
N LYS A 211 -6.57 16.31 -14.73
CA LYS A 211 -6.92 17.13 -15.88
C LYS A 211 -6.16 16.74 -17.16
N ARG A 212 -4.86 16.49 -16.98
CA ARG A 212 -3.98 16.24 -18.13
C ARG A 212 -2.88 15.25 -17.76
N VAL A 213 -2.61 14.32 -18.69
CA VAL A 213 -1.49 13.39 -18.60
C VAL A 213 -0.78 13.33 -19.93
N SER A 214 0.52 13.56 -19.93
CA SER A 214 1.40 13.32 -21.06
C SER A 214 2.56 12.44 -20.66
N TYR A 215 3.05 11.62 -21.58
CA TYR A 215 4.25 10.84 -21.35
C TYR A 215 5.17 10.88 -22.58
N LYS A 216 6.46 10.73 -22.32
CA LYS A 216 7.52 10.67 -23.33
C LYS A 216 8.41 9.47 -23.00
N VAL A 217 8.79 8.72 -24.02
CA VAL A 217 9.73 7.61 -23.89
C VAL A 217 10.97 7.95 -24.70
N GLU A 218 12.11 7.86 -24.06
CA GLU A 218 13.43 8.14 -24.64
C GLU A 218 14.36 6.97 -24.35
N ASN A 219 15.39 6.79 -25.16
CA ASN A 219 16.41 5.78 -24.85
C ASN A 219 17.35 6.29 -23.77
N THR A 220 17.73 5.41 -22.87
CA THR A 220 18.70 5.69 -21.80
C THR A 220 19.81 4.64 -21.79
N ARG A 221 20.90 4.94 -21.08
CA ARG A 221 22.08 4.09 -20.97
C ARG A 221 22.21 3.55 -19.55
N GLU A 222 22.43 2.26 -19.45
CA GLU A 222 22.88 1.65 -18.20
C GLU A 222 24.17 0.84 -18.45
N GLY A 223 25.28 1.29 -17.88
CA GLY A 223 26.59 0.70 -18.12
C GLY A 223 27.03 0.82 -19.58
N GLN A 224 27.24 -0.30 -20.25
CA GLN A 224 27.66 -0.39 -21.67
C GLN A 224 26.48 -0.54 -22.64
N VAL A 225 25.25 -0.72 -22.13
CA VAL A 225 24.05 -0.97 -22.95
C VAL A 225 23.25 0.32 -23.09
N LEU A 226 22.87 0.65 -24.34
CA LEU A 226 22.17 1.88 -24.70
C LEU A 226 20.65 1.64 -24.99
N ASP A 227 20.15 0.44 -24.77
CA ASP A 227 18.87 -0.04 -25.29
C ASP A 227 17.77 -0.10 -24.22
N TYR A 228 17.87 0.74 -23.20
CA TYR A 228 16.88 0.86 -22.15
C TYR A 228 15.97 2.05 -22.36
N ASP A 229 14.74 1.96 -21.85
CA ASP A 229 13.76 3.04 -21.91
C ASP A 229 13.88 3.96 -20.68
N LYS A 230 13.70 5.26 -20.94
CA LYS A 230 13.42 6.28 -19.93
C LYS A 230 12.01 6.78 -20.13
N LEU A 231 11.16 6.58 -19.15
CA LEU A 231 9.79 7.08 -19.14
C LEU A 231 9.71 8.38 -18.34
N THR A 232 9.29 9.45 -19.02
CA THR A 232 8.94 10.73 -18.40
C THR A 232 7.43 10.90 -18.44
N LEU A 233 6.77 10.94 -17.29
CA LEU A 233 5.32 11.08 -17.14
C LEU A 233 5.01 12.41 -16.48
N THR A 234 4.24 13.27 -17.16
CA THR A 234 3.81 14.57 -16.63
C THR A 234 2.32 14.52 -16.33
N VAL A 235 1.95 14.83 -15.10
CA VAL A 235 0.56 14.77 -14.61
C VAL A 235 0.14 16.12 -14.04
N GLU A 236 -1.04 16.57 -14.44
CA GLU A 236 -1.70 17.77 -13.94
C GLU A 236 -3.03 17.38 -13.30
N THR A 237 -3.28 17.84 -12.06
CA THR A 237 -4.49 17.56 -11.29
C THR A 237 -5.29 18.84 -11.02
N ASN A 238 -6.54 18.68 -10.58
CA ASN A 238 -7.38 19.79 -10.14
C ASN A 238 -7.06 20.25 -8.69
N GLY A 239 -6.16 19.55 -7.98
CA GLY A 239 -5.78 19.82 -6.59
C GLY A 239 -6.52 18.98 -5.53
N ALA A 240 -7.52 18.17 -5.94
CA ALA A 240 -8.20 17.25 -5.01
C ALA A 240 -7.25 16.15 -4.51
N ILE A 241 -6.30 15.78 -5.36
CA ILE A 241 -5.23 14.81 -5.08
C ILE A 241 -3.90 15.38 -5.59
N THR A 242 -2.79 15.01 -4.95
CA THR A 242 -1.46 15.37 -5.46
C THR A 242 -1.14 14.56 -6.71
N ALA A 243 -0.29 15.07 -7.59
CA ALA A 243 0.10 14.34 -8.80
C ALA A 243 0.84 13.02 -8.46
N GLU A 244 1.60 13.00 -7.37
CA GLU A 244 2.32 11.83 -6.86
C GLU A 244 1.35 10.74 -6.39
N ASP A 245 0.39 11.09 -5.53
CA ASP A 245 -0.62 10.15 -5.03
C ASP A 245 -1.50 9.61 -6.16
N ALA A 246 -1.83 10.45 -7.15
CA ALA A 246 -2.59 10.04 -8.32
C ALA A 246 -1.88 8.92 -9.09
N VAL A 247 -0.57 9.06 -9.33
CA VAL A 247 0.23 8.02 -10.02
C VAL A 247 0.38 6.77 -9.15
N ALA A 248 0.59 6.92 -7.85
CA ALA A 248 0.67 5.79 -6.92
C ALA A 248 -0.63 4.98 -6.90
N LEU A 249 -1.80 5.64 -6.84
CA LEU A 249 -3.11 4.99 -6.91
C LEU A 249 -3.35 4.32 -8.27
N ALA A 250 -2.98 4.99 -9.37
CA ALA A 250 -3.11 4.41 -10.71
C ALA A 250 -2.25 3.15 -10.87
N ALA A 251 -1.02 3.17 -10.36
CA ALA A 251 -0.13 2.01 -10.36
C ALA A 251 -0.69 0.87 -9.50
N ARG A 252 -1.28 1.18 -8.34
CA ARG A 252 -1.93 0.20 -7.47
C ARG A 252 -3.13 -0.46 -8.15
N ILE A 253 -3.99 0.34 -8.79
CA ILE A 253 -5.14 -0.18 -9.55
C ILE A 253 -4.65 -1.13 -10.65
N LEU A 254 -3.59 -0.75 -11.39
CA LEU A 254 -3.03 -1.60 -12.44
C LEU A 254 -2.50 -2.91 -11.87
N GLN A 255 -1.77 -2.86 -10.78
CA GLN A 255 -1.23 -4.03 -10.09
C GLN A 255 -2.35 -4.97 -9.65
N ASP A 256 -3.41 -4.45 -9.01
CA ASP A 256 -4.52 -5.26 -8.53
C ASP A 256 -5.29 -5.94 -9.68
N GLN A 257 -5.46 -5.25 -10.82
CA GLN A 257 -6.07 -5.84 -12.01
C GLN A 257 -5.20 -6.91 -12.66
N LEU A 258 -3.87 -6.77 -12.60
CA LEU A 258 -2.94 -7.76 -13.15
C LEU A 258 -2.81 -9.00 -12.26
N ASN A 259 -3.08 -8.91 -10.96
CA ASN A 259 -2.98 -10.03 -10.03
C ASN A 259 -3.83 -11.25 -10.45
N VAL A 260 -4.97 -11.03 -11.12
CA VAL A 260 -5.83 -12.12 -11.63
C VAL A 260 -5.11 -12.97 -12.69
N PHE A 261 -4.15 -12.40 -13.41
CA PHE A 261 -3.37 -13.10 -14.46
C PHE A 261 -2.14 -13.80 -13.90
N VAL A 262 -1.77 -13.53 -12.65
CA VAL A 262 -0.65 -14.18 -11.97
C VAL A 262 -1.18 -15.47 -11.34
N ASN A 263 -0.96 -16.61 -12.01
CA ASN A 263 -1.50 -17.92 -11.63
C ASN A 263 -0.43 -18.93 -11.18
N PHE A 264 0.81 -18.50 -10.99
CA PHE A 264 1.85 -19.34 -10.39
C PHE A 264 1.97 -19.08 -8.90
N GLU A 265 2.19 -20.15 -8.15
CA GLU A 265 2.67 -20.03 -6.78
C GLU A 265 4.03 -19.33 -6.85
N GLU A 266 4.09 -18.07 -6.47
CA GLU A 266 5.36 -17.42 -6.21
C GLU A 266 6.07 -18.28 -5.16
N PRO A 267 7.33 -18.72 -5.41
CA PRO A 267 8.12 -19.28 -4.34
C PRO A 267 8.08 -18.22 -3.25
N ARG A 268 7.38 -18.51 -2.13
CA ARG A 268 7.46 -17.65 -0.94
C ARG A 268 8.93 -17.30 -0.83
N LYS A 269 9.28 -16.02 -1.04
CA LYS A 269 10.50 -15.51 -0.43
C LYS A 269 10.31 -15.95 1.02
N GLU A 270 11.06 -16.95 1.44
CA GLU A 270 11.37 -17.04 2.85
C GLU A 270 11.85 -15.62 3.14
N GLU A 271 10.97 -14.79 3.71
CA GLU A 271 11.42 -13.59 4.39
C GLU A 271 12.57 -14.14 5.20
N ALA A 272 13.80 -13.75 4.83
CA ALA A 272 14.99 -14.16 5.54
C ALA A 272 14.61 -13.86 6.98
N ALA A 273 14.37 -14.94 7.75
CA ALA A 273 13.99 -14.82 9.13
C ALA A 273 14.94 -13.77 9.66
N PRO A 274 14.47 -12.69 10.30
CA PRO A 274 15.27 -11.52 10.59
C PRO A 274 16.61 -12.04 11.07
N SER A 275 17.65 -11.80 10.26
CA SER A 275 18.95 -12.44 10.47
C SER A 275 19.31 -12.14 11.92
N ILE A 276 19.19 -13.15 12.75
CA ILE A 276 19.68 -13.09 14.13
C ILE A 276 21.12 -12.64 13.90
N PRO A 277 21.52 -11.46 14.40
CA PRO A 277 22.89 -10.98 14.22
C PRO A 277 23.75 -12.18 14.57
N GLU A 278 24.67 -12.60 13.68
CA GLU A 278 25.58 -13.71 13.94
C GLU A 278 26.15 -13.49 15.33
N LEU A 279 25.52 -14.15 16.31
CA LEU A 279 25.98 -14.08 17.68
C LEU A 279 27.34 -14.76 17.67
N ALA A 280 28.37 -14.04 18.11
CA ALA A 280 29.73 -14.57 18.24
C ALA A 280 29.82 -15.75 19.21
N PHE A 281 28.67 -16.16 19.82
CA PHE A 281 28.55 -17.21 20.83
C PHE A 281 27.28 -18.06 20.62
N ASN A 282 27.28 -19.25 21.23
CA ASN A 282 26.16 -20.22 21.16
C ASN A 282 24.87 -19.60 21.74
N PRO A 283 23.75 -19.56 21.01
CA PRO A 283 22.45 -19.07 21.50
C PRO A 283 21.97 -19.72 22.80
N ALA A 284 22.35 -20.96 23.06
CA ALA A 284 22.02 -21.65 24.30
C ALA A 284 22.50 -20.92 25.58
N LEU A 285 23.48 -20.03 25.47
CA LEU A 285 24.02 -19.24 26.58
C LEU A 285 23.09 -18.13 27.05
N LEU A 286 22.10 -17.71 26.22
CA LEU A 286 21.08 -16.73 26.57
C LEU A 286 19.93 -17.32 27.39
N LYS A 287 19.85 -18.66 27.55
CA LYS A 287 18.85 -19.28 28.40
C LYS A 287 19.11 -18.99 29.88
N LYS A 288 18.01 -18.84 30.63
CA LYS A 288 18.09 -18.60 32.07
C LYS A 288 18.49 -19.87 32.81
N VAL A 289 19.24 -19.72 33.88
CA VAL A 289 19.65 -20.84 34.72
C VAL A 289 18.46 -21.55 35.40
N ASP A 290 17.33 -20.84 35.55
CA ASP A 290 16.08 -21.38 36.08
C ASP A 290 15.43 -22.45 35.18
N GLU A 291 15.77 -22.44 33.88
CA GLU A 291 15.29 -23.43 32.89
C GLU A 291 16.10 -24.75 32.92
N LEU A 292 17.23 -24.75 33.63
CA LEU A 292 18.00 -25.95 33.82
C LEU A 292 17.31 -26.83 34.87
N GLU A 293 17.21 -28.15 34.62
CA GLU A 293 16.66 -29.11 35.57
C GLU A 293 17.60 -29.35 36.79
N LEU A 294 17.78 -28.27 37.59
CA LEU A 294 18.61 -28.28 38.76
C LEU A 294 17.76 -28.49 40.04
N SER A 295 18.37 -29.07 41.07
CA SER A 295 17.73 -29.10 42.37
C SER A 295 17.48 -27.70 42.92
N VAL A 296 16.40 -27.55 43.71
CA VAL A 296 16.01 -26.26 44.32
C VAL A 296 17.18 -25.61 45.11
N ARG A 297 18.02 -26.43 45.68
CA ARG A 297 19.19 -25.98 46.44
C ARG A 297 20.27 -25.39 45.52
N SER A 298 20.56 -26.07 44.42
CA SER A 298 21.52 -25.62 43.42
C SER A 298 21.05 -24.34 42.75
N ALA A 299 19.77 -24.25 42.35
CA ALA A 299 19.16 -23.06 41.74
C ALA A 299 19.21 -21.83 42.69
N ASN A 300 18.86 -22.02 43.97
CA ASN A 300 18.90 -20.95 44.97
C ASN A 300 20.34 -20.44 45.21
N CYS A 301 21.34 -21.31 45.18
CA CYS A 301 22.73 -20.89 45.33
C CYS A 301 23.20 -20.03 44.15
N LEU A 302 22.80 -20.34 42.90
CA LEU A 302 23.13 -19.60 41.71
C LEU A 302 22.44 -18.21 41.70
N LYS A 303 21.19 -18.13 42.16
CA LYS A 303 20.46 -16.87 42.34
C LYS A 303 21.13 -15.94 43.37
N ASN A 304 21.60 -16.52 44.48
CA ASN A 304 22.28 -15.72 45.51
C ASN A 304 23.63 -15.14 45.04
N ASP A 305 24.23 -15.76 44.02
CA ASP A 305 25.50 -15.32 43.41
C ASP A 305 25.26 -14.44 42.13
N ASN A 306 23.99 -14.01 41.92
CA ASN A 306 23.56 -13.20 40.78
C ASN A 306 23.87 -13.79 39.40
N ILE A 307 23.91 -15.13 39.29
CA ILE A 307 24.11 -15.85 38.03
C ILE A 307 22.72 -16.10 37.41
N VAL A 308 22.38 -15.33 36.36
CA VAL A 308 21.05 -15.37 35.74
C VAL A 308 21.06 -16.20 34.47
N TYR A 309 22.10 -16.11 33.68
CA TYR A 309 22.21 -16.76 32.36
C TYR A 309 23.24 -17.91 32.39
N ILE A 310 23.04 -18.87 31.48
CA ILE A 310 24.00 -19.99 31.33
C ILE A 310 25.38 -19.48 30.97
N GLY A 311 25.44 -18.38 30.15
CA GLY A 311 26.71 -17.75 29.81
C GLY A 311 27.51 -17.22 31.00
N ASP A 312 26.84 -16.70 32.03
CA ASP A 312 27.49 -16.26 33.27
C ASP A 312 28.02 -17.45 34.08
N LEU A 313 27.28 -18.54 34.04
CA LEU A 313 27.62 -19.75 34.77
C LEU A 313 28.88 -20.44 34.21
N ILE A 314 29.01 -20.56 32.90
CA ILE A 314 30.16 -21.23 32.27
C ILE A 314 31.47 -20.46 32.40
N GLN A 315 31.42 -19.15 32.57
CA GLN A 315 32.62 -18.33 32.80
C GLN A 315 33.21 -18.50 34.20
N LYS A 316 32.41 -18.97 35.14
CA LYS A 316 32.88 -19.27 36.50
C LYS A 316 33.73 -20.53 36.54
N SER A 317 34.87 -20.45 37.23
CA SER A 317 35.70 -21.62 37.47
C SER A 317 35.12 -22.50 38.59
N GLU A 318 35.48 -23.80 38.61
CA GLU A 318 35.06 -24.72 39.66
C GLU A 318 35.48 -24.22 41.06
N GLY A 319 36.66 -23.58 41.16
CA GLY A 319 37.17 -23.02 42.38
C GLY A 319 36.39 -21.85 42.93
N GLU A 320 35.86 -21.01 42.01
CA GLU A 320 34.98 -19.88 42.36
C GLU A 320 33.62 -20.37 42.83
N MET A 321 33.03 -21.34 42.13
CA MET A 321 31.76 -21.95 42.52
C MET A 321 31.81 -22.58 43.90
N LEU A 322 32.91 -23.23 44.28
CA LEU A 322 33.10 -23.80 45.63
C LEU A 322 33.32 -22.77 46.74
N ARG A 323 33.64 -21.51 46.40
CA ARG A 323 33.75 -20.40 47.38
C ARG A 323 32.39 -19.78 47.71
N THR A 324 31.36 -20.02 46.87
CA THR A 324 30.01 -19.53 47.15
C THR A 324 29.42 -20.15 48.40
N PRO A 325 28.87 -19.36 49.34
CA PRO A 325 28.29 -19.87 50.59
C PRO A 325 27.15 -20.88 50.29
N ASN A 326 27.13 -21.98 51.04
CA ASN A 326 26.17 -23.05 50.91
C ASN A 326 26.22 -23.91 49.61
N PHE A 327 27.24 -23.73 48.77
CA PHE A 327 27.47 -24.49 47.55
C PHE A 327 28.40 -25.70 47.82
N GLY A 328 27.88 -26.90 47.56
CA GLY A 328 28.61 -28.14 47.88
C GLY A 328 29.06 -28.90 46.62
N ARG A 329 29.99 -29.88 46.82
CA ARG A 329 30.47 -30.74 45.71
C ARG A 329 29.37 -31.50 44.98
N LYS A 330 28.25 -31.83 45.67
CA LYS A 330 27.09 -32.48 45.01
C LYS A 330 26.42 -31.57 44.02
N SER A 331 26.16 -30.29 44.37
CA SER A 331 25.59 -29.30 43.49
C SER A 331 26.53 -28.98 42.31
N LEU A 332 27.84 -28.99 42.52
CA LEU A 332 28.82 -28.81 41.46
C LEU A 332 28.74 -29.93 40.39
N ASN A 333 28.65 -31.18 40.87
CA ASN A 333 28.55 -32.33 39.97
C ASN A 333 27.24 -32.32 39.16
N GLU A 334 26.12 -31.96 39.81
CA GLU A 334 24.83 -31.81 39.17
C GLU A 334 24.87 -30.76 38.01
N ILE A 335 25.45 -29.59 38.28
CA ILE A 335 25.62 -28.56 37.27
C ILE A 335 26.54 -29.01 36.14
N LYS A 336 27.63 -29.72 36.45
CA LYS A 336 28.52 -30.28 35.43
C LYS A 336 27.82 -31.29 34.51
N GLU A 337 26.98 -32.15 35.05
CA GLU A 337 26.21 -33.14 34.29
C GLU A 337 25.25 -32.45 33.33
N VAL A 338 24.50 -31.43 33.80
CA VAL A 338 23.55 -30.69 32.99
C VAL A 338 24.27 -29.89 31.90
N LEU A 339 25.38 -29.21 32.22
CA LEU A 339 26.18 -28.48 31.23
C LEU A 339 26.81 -29.43 30.20
N ALA A 340 27.29 -30.61 30.62
CA ALA A 340 27.86 -31.58 29.70
C ALA A 340 26.83 -32.15 28.71
N GLN A 341 25.56 -32.31 29.10
CA GLN A 341 24.48 -32.68 28.18
C GLN A 341 24.25 -31.61 27.10
N MET A 342 24.55 -30.34 27.40
CA MET A 342 24.48 -29.22 26.44
C MET A 342 25.82 -28.99 25.70
N GLY A 343 26.83 -29.81 25.92
CA GLY A 343 28.16 -29.66 25.32
C GLY A 343 28.97 -28.52 25.92
N LEU A 344 28.62 -28.04 27.13
CA LEU A 344 29.24 -26.89 27.80
C LEU A 344 30.02 -27.38 29.04
N HIS A 345 30.99 -26.59 29.52
CA HIS A 345 31.73 -26.86 30.73
C HIS A 345 32.10 -25.57 31.47
N LEU A 346 32.33 -25.66 32.76
CA LEU A 346 32.76 -24.52 33.59
C LEU A 346 34.19 -24.07 33.22
N GLY A 347 34.44 -22.75 33.30
CA GLY A 347 35.72 -22.17 32.95
C GLY A 347 35.91 -21.91 31.44
N MET A 348 34.84 -21.91 30.64
CA MET A 348 34.92 -21.53 29.23
C MET A 348 34.99 -20.01 29.06
N GLU A 349 35.95 -19.51 28.29
CA GLU A 349 36.00 -18.14 27.88
C GLU A 349 35.08 -17.95 26.65
N VAL A 350 34.10 -17.05 26.76
CA VAL A 350 33.19 -16.71 25.68
C VAL A 350 33.50 -15.28 25.19
N ASN A 351 34.00 -15.16 23.97
CA ASN A 351 34.29 -13.86 23.39
C ASN A 351 32.98 -13.06 23.19
N GLY A 352 32.93 -11.84 23.73
CA GLY A 352 31.78 -10.95 23.61
C GLY A 352 30.65 -11.20 24.62
N TRP A 353 30.89 -11.93 25.71
CA TRP A 353 29.97 -12.09 26.84
C TRP A 353 30.35 -11.16 28.01
N PRO A 354 29.39 -10.48 28.72
CA PRO A 354 27.98 -10.33 28.40
C PRO A 354 27.74 -9.30 27.25
N PRO A 355 26.77 -9.55 26.36
CA PRO A 355 26.41 -8.54 25.34
C PRO A 355 25.70 -7.36 25.98
N GLU A 356 25.88 -6.14 25.40
CA GLU A 356 25.28 -4.91 25.95
C GLU A 356 23.74 -4.96 26.06
N ASN A 357 23.05 -5.80 25.23
CA ASN A 357 21.60 -5.91 25.17
C ASN A 357 21.10 -7.34 25.51
N ILE A 358 21.66 -7.96 26.56
CA ILE A 358 21.38 -9.37 26.94
C ILE A 358 19.88 -9.64 27.17
N GLU A 359 19.14 -8.70 27.79
CA GLU A 359 17.71 -8.86 28.09
C GLU A 359 16.83 -8.83 26.83
N GLU A 360 17.15 -7.98 25.84
CA GLU A 360 16.43 -7.93 24.56
C GLU A 360 16.71 -9.17 23.73
N LEU A 361 17.93 -9.65 23.72
CA LEU A 361 18.34 -10.84 23.00
C LEU A 361 17.68 -12.09 23.60
N ALA A 362 17.62 -12.19 24.94
CA ALA A 362 16.95 -13.30 25.64
C ALA A 362 15.43 -13.32 25.35
N LYS A 363 14.74 -12.17 25.39
CA LYS A 363 13.31 -12.06 25.04
C LYS A 363 13.02 -12.50 23.62
N ARG A 364 13.80 -12.05 22.64
CA ARG A 364 13.64 -12.47 21.23
C ARG A 364 13.86 -13.96 21.06
N PHE A 365 14.68 -14.57 21.88
CA PHE A 365 14.91 -16.01 21.86
C PHE A 365 13.76 -16.79 22.51
N GLU A 366 13.15 -16.28 23.60
CA GLU A 366 11.96 -16.87 24.26
C GLU A 366 10.72 -16.82 23.33
N GLU A 367 10.59 -15.81 22.45
CA GLU A 367 9.44 -15.66 21.52
C GLU A 367 9.53 -16.58 20.27
N HIS A 368 10.69 -17.20 20.03
CA HIS A 368 10.92 -18.02 18.82
C HIS A 368 11.01 -19.54 19.10
N TYR A 369 10.92 -19.95 20.37
CA TYR A 369 10.86 -21.36 20.78
C TYR A 369 9.59 -21.63 21.59
#